data_3c42c8591cdee9b410b25493f575091e
#
_entry.id   3c42c8591cdee9b410b25493f575091e
#
_cell.length_a   1.000
_cell.length_b   1.000
_cell.length_c   1.000
_cell.angle_alpha   90.00
_cell.angle_beta   90.00
_cell.angle_gamma   90.00
#
_symmetry.space_group_name_H-M   'P 1'
#
loop_
_entity.id
_entity.type
_entity.pdbx_description
1 polymer ?
#
loop_
_entity_poly.entity_id
_entity_poly.type
_entity_poly.pdbx_seq_one_letter_code
_entity_poly.pdbx_strand_id
1 'polypeptide(L)'
;SPNVVAPEVQPVDIDKVPEREIDRLPEPPAEIERSNQIGLLGDIPLEQIEAAREVFGISETQMKALEHYIARKYRVAKAVTDRIVESAIVVGAELDINPVLILAVMSVESRFNPYAESGAGAQGLMQVMTRVHTDKFEKFGEGPDDAFHPEVNIRVGVQILYDCIRRRGSLVNGLKCYVGATTPDDGGYSKKVLAEMRRMALASKIKV
;
A
#
# COMPACT_ATOMS: atom_id res chain seq x y z
N SER A 1 -14.93 -12.95 34.10
CA SER A 1 -14.67 -12.94 32.67
C SER A 1 -13.17 -12.87 32.44
N PRO A 2 -12.53 -13.81 31.70
CA PRO A 2 -11.09 -13.74 31.46
C PRO A 2 -10.78 -12.76 30.32
N ASN A 3 -9.82 -11.86 30.57
CA ASN A 3 -9.19 -11.00 29.58
C ASN A 3 -8.46 -11.88 28.56
N VAL A 4 -8.94 -11.90 27.31
CA VAL A 4 -8.20 -12.45 26.19
C VAL A 4 -7.19 -11.37 25.73
N VAL A 5 -5.95 -11.55 26.12
CA VAL A 5 -4.82 -10.78 25.61
C VAL A 5 -4.57 -11.23 24.18
N ALA A 6 -4.67 -10.32 23.22
CA ALA A 6 -4.32 -10.59 21.83
C ALA A 6 -2.84 -11.01 21.73
N PRO A 7 -2.47 -11.99 20.88
CA PRO A 7 -1.09 -12.40 20.73
C PRO A 7 -0.25 -11.25 20.16
N GLU A 8 0.83 -10.94 20.87
CA GLU A 8 1.85 -9.97 20.51
C GLU A 8 2.56 -10.44 19.25
N VAL A 9 2.33 -9.77 18.13
CA VAL A 9 3.05 -10.02 16.88
C VAL A 9 4.48 -9.49 17.06
N GLN A 10 5.42 -10.38 17.24
CA GLN A 10 6.84 -10.05 17.35
C GLN A 10 7.32 -9.40 16.05
N PRO A 11 8.04 -8.27 16.11
CA PRO A 11 8.58 -7.62 14.93
C PRO A 11 9.65 -8.51 14.27
N VAL A 12 9.41 -8.93 13.04
CA VAL A 12 10.40 -9.61 12.22
C VAL A 12 11.46 -8.59 11.81
N ASP A 13 12.68 -8.77 12.29
CA ASP A 13 13.84 -7.97 11.90
C ASP A 13 14.25 -8.34 10.48
N ILE A 14 13.87 -7.49 9.51
CA ILE A 14 14.08 -7.74 8.07
C ILE A 14 15.58 -7.80 7.72
N ASP A 15 16.45 -7.21 8.52
CA ASP A 15 17.89 -7.23 8.30
C ASP A 15 18.53 -8.55 8.76
N LYS A 16 17.80 -9.40 9.48
CA LYS A 16 18.22 -10.71 9.97
C LYS A 16 17.58 -11.91 9.28
N VAL A 17 16.67 -11.68 8.32
CA VAL A 17 16.06 -12.79 7.56
C VAL A 17 17.10 -13.27 6.53
N PRO A 18 17.61 -14.52 6.63
CA PRO A 18 18.54 -15.05 5.64
C PRO A 18 17.86 -15.11 4.27
N GLU A 19 18.59 -14.73 3.21
CA GLU A 19 18.10 -14.73 1.82
C GLU A 19 17.40 -16.05 1.40
N ARG A 20 17.70 -17.15 2.06
CA ARG A 20 17.14 -18.48 1.78
C ARG A 20 15.70 -18.69 2.29
N GLU A 21 15.20 -17.84 3.16
CA GLU A 21 13.81 -17.94 3.65
C GLU A 21 12.81 -17.21 2.72
N ILE A 22 13.32 -16.34 1.87
CA ILE A 22 12.56 -15.65 0.81
C ILE A 22 12.14 -16.65 -0.30
N ASP A 23 12.90 -17.75 -0.50
CA ASP A 23 12.61 -18.77 -1.50
C ASP A 23 11.46 -19.74 -1.13
N ARG A 24 10.91 -19.63 0.09
CA ARG A 24 9.80 -20.49 0.58
C ARG A 24 8.43 -19.82 0.54
N LEU A 25 8.32 -18.61 -0.04
CA LEU A 25 7.01 -18.03 -0.29
C LEU A 25 6.29 -18.89 -1.35
N PRO A 26 5.00 -19.18 -1.16
CA PRO A 26 4.24 -19.94 -2.16
C PRO A 26 4.37 -19.26 -3.52
N GLU A 27 4.52 -20.07 -4.57
CA GLU A 27 4.58 -19.58 -5.95
C GLU A 27 3.33 -18.71 -6.21
N PRO A 28 3.49 -17.60 -6.95
CA PRO A 28 2.35 -16.78 -7.30
C PRO A 28 1.34 -17.62 -8.11
N PRO A 29 0.04 -17.34 -7.98
CA PRO A 29 -1.02 -18.05 -8.68
C PRO A 29 -0.75 -18.16 -10.18
N ALA A 30 -1.27 -19.25 -10.80
CA ALA A 30 -1.13 -19.53 -12.23
C ALA A 30 -1.63 -18.38 -13.13
N GLU A 31 -1.24 -18.36 -14.40
CA GLU A 31 -1.52 -17.28 -15.37
C GLU A 31 -2.98 -16.82 -15.45
N ILE A 32 -3.94 -17.70 -15.16
CA ILE A 32 -5.39 -17.39 -15.18
C ILE A 32 -5.75 -16.40 -14.06
N GLU A 33 -5.16 -16.53 -12.87
CA GLU A 33 -5.39 -15.60 -11.75
C GLU A 33 -4.69 -14.25 -11.96
N ARG A 34 -3.55 -14.23 -12.69
CA ARG A 34 -2.87 -12.97 -13.07
C ARG A 34 -3.69 -12.15 -14.05
N SER A 35 -4.42 -12.81 -14.98
CA SER A 35 -5.32 -12.13 -15.91
C SER A 35 -6.50 -11.47 -15.20
N ASN A 36 -7.04 -12.14 -14.16
CA ASN A 36 -8.13 -11.57 -13.34
C ASN A 36 -7.65 -10.41 -12.46
N GLN A 37 -6.39 -10.43 -12.00
CA GLN A 37 -5.82 -9.31 -11.23
C GLN A 37 -5.70 -8.01 -12.05
N ILE A 38 -5.38 -8.12 -13.35
CA ILE A 38 -5.31 -6.97 -14.26
C ILE A 38 -6.71 -6.39 -14.51
N GLY A 39 -7.73 -7.25 -14.61
CA GLY A 39 -9.12 -6.82 -14.80
C GLY A 39 -9.77 -6.15 -13.58
N LEU A 40 -9.19 -6.36 -12.38
CA LEU A 40 -9.67 -5.75 -11.13
C LEU A 40 -9.16 -4.33 -10.90
N LEU A 41 -8.07 -3.94 -11.55
CA LEU A 41 -7.61 -2.56 -11.60
C LEU A 41 -8.20 -1.94 -12.87
N GLY A 42 -9.22 -1.12 -12.76
CA GLY A 42 -9.85 -0.45 -13.89
C GLY A 42 -8.85 0.29 -14.76
N ASP A 43 -9.20 0.55 -16.02
CA ASP A 43 -8.36 1.35 -16.92
C ASP A 43 -8.44 2.83 -16.53
N ILE A 44 -7.37 3.37 -15.96
CA ILE A 44 -7.24 4.79 -15.68
C ILE A 44 -6.89 5.49 -17.01
N PRO A 45 -7.65 6.51 -17.43
CA PRO A 45 -7.33 7.26 -18.64
C PRO A 45 -5.91 7.84 -18.59
N LEU A 46 -5.16 7.73 -19.70
CA LEU A 46 -3.78 8.19 -19.78
C LEU A 46 -3.65 9.68 -19.42
N GLU A 47 -4.57 10.51 -19.87
CA GLU A 47 -4.64 11.92 -19.54
C GLU A 47 -4.74 12.21 -18.04
N GLN A 48 -5.46 11.35 -17.30
CA GLN A 48 -5.58 11.47 -15.85
C GLN A 48 -4.25 11.11 -15.15
N ILE A 49 -3.56 10.08 -15.65
CA ILE A 49 -2.23 9.69 -15.14
C ILE A 49 -1.22 10.81 -15.40
N GLU A 50 -1.22 11.38 -16.61
CA GLU A 50 -0.33 12.47 -16.99
C GLU A 50 -0.56 13.72 -16.13
N ALA A 51 -1.81 14.15 -15.98
CA ALA A 51 -2.16 15.27 -15.12
C ALA A 51 -1.74 15.04 -13.66
N ALA A 52 -1.97 13.84 -13.13
CA ALA A 52 -1.58 13.49 -11.76
C ALA A 52 -0.05 13.45 -11.57
N ARG A 53 0.71 12.97 -12.58
CA ARG A 53 2.19 13.02 -12.56
C ARG A 53 2.71 14.45 -12.52
N GLU A 54 2.09 15.35 -13.27
CA GLU A 54 2.48 16.78 -13.30
C GLU A 54 2.34 17.43 -11.91
N VAL A 55 1.30 17.09 -11.15
CA VAL A 55 1.12 17.58 -9.76
C VAL A 55 2.36 17.33 -8.91
N PHE A 56 3.01 16.19 -9.08
CA PHE A 56 4.19 15.80 -8.30
C PHE A 56 5.52 16.03 -9.03
N GLY A 57 5.50 16.52 -10.26
CA GLY A 57 6.69 16.68 -11.10
C GLY A 57 7.37 15.34 -11.41
N ILE A 58 6.60 14.25 -11.53
CA ILE A 58 7.11 12.90 -11.82
C ILE A 58 7.17 12.71 -13.34
N SER A 59 8.38 12.53 -13.88
CA SER A 59 8.56 12.17 -15.28
C SER A 59 8.14 10.72 -15.56
N GLU A 60 7.87 10.43 -16.85
CA GLU A 60 7.60 9.04 -17.25
C GLU A 60 8.76 8.09 -16.92
N THR A 61 10.00 8.54 -17.14
CA THR A 61 11.19 7.76 -16.80
C THR A 61 11.28 7.45 -15.31
N GLN A 62 10.94 8.39 -14.44
CA GLN A 62 10.92 8.19 -13.00
C GLN A 62 9.81 7.22 -12.60
N MET A 63 8.62 7.34 -13.19
CA MET A 63 7.51 6.40 -12.96
C MET A 63 7.92 4.97 -13.35
N LYS A 64 8.49 4.78 -14.56
CA LYS A 64 8.98 3.48 -15.03
C LYS A 64 10.09 2.90 -14.15
N ALA A 65 10.98 3.73 -13.63
CA ALA A 65 12.01 3.29 -12.68
C ALA A 65 11.41 2.80 -11.36
N LEU A 66 10.37 3.47 -10.86
CA LEU A 66 9.62 3.07 -9.67
C LEU A 66 8.89 1.75 -9.88
N GLU A 67 8.17 1.60 -10.99
CA GLU A 67 7.51 0.36 -11.39
C GLU A 67 8.51 -0.81 -11.45
N HIS A 68 9.65 -0.60 -12.11
CA HIS A 68 10.70 -1.62 -12.23
C HIS A 68 11.26 -2.04 -10.85
N TYR A 69 11.52 -1.06 -9.98
CA TYR A 69 12.00 -1.34 -8.61
C TYR A 69 10.99 -2.22 -7.84
N ILE A 70 9.71 -1.86 -7.86
CA ILE A 70 8.65 -2.60 -7.16
C ILE A 70 8.51 -4.00 -7.74
N ALA A 71 8.36 -4.12 -9.06
CA ALA A 71 8.19 -5.41 -9.73
C ALA A 71 9.31 -6.39 -9.38
N ARG A 72 10.57 -5.93 -9.41
CA ARG A 72 11.74 -6.76 -9.09
C ARG A 72 11.83 -7.13 -7.62
N LYS A 73 11.69 -6.14 -6.74
CA LYS A 73 11.90 -6.34 -5.30
C LYS A 73 10.82 -7.21 -4.69
N TYR A 74 9.58 -6.99 -5.08
CA TYR A 74 8.42 -7.66 -4.50
C TYR A 74 7.92 -8.84 -5.35
N ARG A 75 8.56 -9.10 -6.50
CA ARG A 75 8.19 -10.17 -7.43
C ARG A 75 6.74 -10.08 -7.92
N VAL A 76 6.28 -8.85 -8.16
CA VAL A 76 4.96 -8.56 -8.70
C VAL A 76 5.02 -8.51 -10.22
N ALA A 77 4.02 -9.07 -10.90
CA ALA A 77 3.93 -8.99 -12.35
C ALA A 77 3.92 -7.53 -12.82
N LYS A 78 4.66 -7.25 -13.91
CA LYS A 78 4.83 -5.86 -14.41
C LYS A 78 3.49 -5.15 -14.61
N ALA A 79 2.53 -5.79 -15.30
CA ALA A 79 1.25 -5.18 -15.59
C ALA A 79 0.46 -4.82 -14.32
N VAL A 80 0.55 -5.64 -13.27
CA VAL A 80 -0.07 -5.35 -11.96
C VAL A 80 0.64 -4.19 -11.28
N THR A 81 1.98 -4.18 -11.33
CA THR A 81 2.78 -3.10 -10.75
C THR A 81 2.49 -1.76 -11.41
N ASP A 82 2.43 -1.72 -12.75
CA ASP A 82 2.13 -0.52 -13.52
C ASP A 82 0.79 0.08 -13.04
N ARG A 83 -0.26 -0.73 -12.95
CA ARG A 83 -1.59 -0.30 -12.49
C ARG A 83 -1.61 0.20 -11.04
N ILE A 84 -0.91 -0.48 -10.15
CA ILE A 84 -0.81 -0.06 -8.74
C ILE A 84 -0.11 1.30 -8.64
N VAL A 85 0.99 1.51 -9.39
CA VAL A 85 1.72 2.76 -9.40
C VAL A 85 0.88 3.90 -10.00
N GLU A 86 0.22 3.65 -11.13
CA GLU A 86 -0.73 4.60 -11.74
C GLU A 86 -1.84 4.99 -10.75
N SER A 87 -2.47 4.01 -10.10
CA SER A 87 -3.51 4.27 -9.09
C SER A 87 -2.98 5.09 -7.91
N ALA A 88 -1.79 4.78 -7.42
CA ALA A 88 -1.18 5.53 -6.31
C ALA A 88 -0.88 7.00 -6.70
N ILE A 89 -0.44 7.24 -7.93
CA ILE A 89 -0.18 8.58 -8.44
C ILE A 89 -1.48 9.38 -8.55
N VAL A 90 -2.53 8.78 -9.14
CA VAL A 90 -3.82 9.45 -9.34
C VAL A 90 -4.52 9.75 -8.00
N VAL A 91 -4.66 8.74 -7.13
CA VAL A 91 -5.30 8.93 -5.83
C VAL A 91 -4.48 9.86 -4.93
N GLY A 92 -3.15 9.79 -5.03
CA GLY A 92 -2.25 10.71 -4.34
C GLY A 92 -2.47 12.17 -4.76
N ALA A 93 -2.66 12.43 -6.06
CA ALA A 93 -2.93 13.78 -6.57
C ALA A 93 -4.29 14.31 -6.11
N GLU A 94 -5.32 13.46 -6.03
CA GLU A 94 -6.65 13.83 -5.53
C GLU A 94 -6.63 14.28 -4.06
N LEU A 95 -5.77 13.70 -3.24
CA LEU A 95 -5.73 13.92 -1.79
C LEU A 95 -4.47 14.67 -1.30
N ASP A 96 -3.61 15.12 -2.20
CA ASP A 96 -2.32 15.76 -1.89
C ASP A 96 -1.43 14.88 -0.98
N ILE A 97 -1.37 13.58 -1.30
CA ILE A 97 -0.51 12.60 -0.63
C ILE A 97 0.57 12.11 -1.61
N ASN A 98 1.84 12.21 -1.20
CA ASN A 98 2.93 11.73 -2.04
C ASN A 98 2.74 10.26 -2.45
N PRO A 99 2.71 9.92 -3.75
CA PRO A 99 2.47 8.55 -4.20
C PRO A 99 3.54 7.55 -3.75
N VAL A 100 4.78 7.99 -3.55
CA VAL A 100 5.84 7.12 -3.03
C VAL A 100 5.56 6.73 -1.58
N LEU A 101 4.93 7.60 -0.79
CA LEU A 101 4.46 7.26 0.56
C LEU A 101 3.35 6.20 0.50
N ILE A 102 2.37 6.36 -0.40
CA ILE A 102 1.28 5.38 -0.58
C ILE A 102 1.86 4.00 -0.90
N LEU A 103 2.78 3.94 -1.85
CA LEU A 103 3.45 2.70 -2.25
C LEU A 103 4.32 2.10 -1.14
N ALA A 104 4.97 2.94 -0.34
CA ALA A 104 5.74 2.49 0.82
C ALA A 104 4.84 1.86 1.90
N VAL A 105 3.66 2.44 2.15
CA VAL A 105 2.64 1.84 3.02
C VAL A 105 2.19 0.49 2.49
N MET A 106 1.81 0.39 1.20
CA MET A 106 1.42 -0.90 0.60
C MET A 106 2.51 -1.96 0.70
N SER A 107 3.78 -1.57 0.58
CA SER A 107 4.89 -2.49 0.67
C SER A 107 5.02 -3.13 2.05
N VAL A 108 4.74 -2.36 3.10
CA VAL A 108 4.79 -2.84 4.49
C VAL A 108 3.53 -3.63 4.84
N GLU A 109 2.36 -3.19 4.35
CA GLU A 109 1.07 -3.81 4.67
C GLU A 109 0.89 -5.17 4.00
N SER A 110 1.04 -5.23 2.68
CA SER A 110 0.66 -6.41 1.89
C SER A 110 1.78 -6.95 1.00
N ARG A 111 2.91 -6.25 0.89
CA ARG A 111 3.95 -6.50 -0.13
C ARG A 111 3.34 -6.51 -1.54
N PHE A 112 2.36 -5.64 -1.77
CA PHE A 112 1.60 -5.52 -3.03
C PHE A 112 0.74 -6.75 -3.38
N ASN A 113 0.36 -7.56 -2.39
CA ASN A 113 -0.61 -8.65 -2.59
C ASN A 113 -2.05 -8.13 -2.39
N PRO A 114 -2.88 -8.06 -3.44
CA PRO A 114 -4.25 -7.55 -3.32
C PRO A 114 -5.18 -8.48 -2.51
N TYR A 115 -4.79 -9.74 -2.34
CA TYR A 115 -5.56 -10.72 -1.57
C TYR A 115 -5.00 -10.97 -0.17
N ALA A 116 -4.11 -10.09 0.31
CA ALA A 116 -3.58 -10.20 1.65
C ALA A 116 -4.69 -10.04 2.68
N GLU A 117 -4.72 -10.94 3.66
CA GLU A 117 -5.63 -10.88 4.80
C GLU A 117 -4.88 -11.23 6.08
N SER A 118 -5.03 -10.39 7.10
CA SER A 118 -4.43 -10.63 8.40
C SER A 118 -5.37 -11.42 9.33
N GLY A 119 -4.81 -12.10 10.33
CA GLY A 119 -5.62 -12.78 11.35
C GLY A 119 -6.56 -11.86 12.14
N ALA A 120 -6.32 -10.55 12.13
CA ALA A 120 -7.18 -9.54 12.73
C ALA A 120 -8.29 -9.03 11.78
N GLY A 121 -8.29 -9.45 10.50
CA GLY A 121 -9.29 -9.07 9.50
C GLY A 121 -8.95 -7.78 8.73
N ALA A 122 -7.68 -7.38 8.68
CA ALA A 122 -7.23 -6.36 7.75
C ALA A 122 -7.07 -6.97 6.36
N GLN A 123 -7.52 -6.29 5.31
CA GLN A 123 -7.69 -6.85 3.98
C GLN A 123 -7.12 -5.96 2.86
N GLY A 124 -6.60 -6.60 1.81
CA GLY A 124 -6.18 -5.99 0.57
C GLY A 124 -4.82 -5.29 0.61
N LEU A 125 -4.52 -4.53 -0.44
CA LEU A 125 -3.23 -3.86 -0.67
C LEU A 125 -2.78 -2.97 0.49
N MET A 126 -3.72 -2.23 1.07
CA MET A 126 -3.46 -1.28 2.16
C MET A 126 -3.87 -1.82 3.54
N GLN A 127 -4.23 -3.11 3.63
CA GLN A 127 -4.61 -3.79 4.88
C GLN A 127 -5.64 -3.00 5.70
N VAL A 128 -6.77 -2.70 5.07
CA VAL A 128 -7.83 -1.93 5.69
C VAL A 128 -8.72 -2.82 6.54
N MET A 129 -9.05 -2.38 7.74
CA MET A 129 -10.02 -3.03 8.63
C MET A 129 -11.45 -2.72 8.13
N THR A 130 -12.00 -3.58 7.30
CA THR A 130 -13.32 -3.38 6.64
C THR A 130 -14.43 -3.11 7.62
N ARG A 131 -14.48 -3.84 8.73
CA ARG A 131 -15.50 -3.65 9.79
C ARG A 131 -15.45 -2.29 10.47
N VAL A 132 -14.29 -1.63 10.47
CA VAL A 132 -14.08 -0.30 11.08
C VAL A 132 -14.39 0.81 10.08
N HIS A 133 -14.22 0.55 8.79
CA HIS A 133 -14.26 1.55 7.72
C HIS A 133 -15.33 1.25 6.67
N THR A 134 -16.44 0.61 7.08
CA THR A 134 -17.57 0.28 6.20
C THR A 134 -18.10 1.50 5.44
N ASP A 135 -18.21 2.64 6.13
CA ASP A 135 -18.63 3.93 5.54
C ASP A 135 -17.77 4.36 4.34
N LYS A 136 -16.47 4.10 4.40
CA LYS A 136 -15.55 4.44 3.31
C LYS A 136 -15.66 3.46 2.14
N PHE A 137 -15.86 2.18 2.43
CA PHE A 137 -16.11 1.20 1.36
C PHE A 137 -17.43 1.46 0.65
N GLU A 138 -18.49 1.88 1.35
CA GLU A 138 -19.76 2.31 0.75
C GLU A 138 -19.59 3.59 -0.09
N LYS A 139 -18.68 4.48 0.29
CA LYS A 139 -18.42 5.72 -0.45
C LYS A 139 -17.64 5.49 -1.77
N PHE A 140 -16.68 4.58 -1.78
CA PHE A 140 -15.76 4.40 -2.92
C PHE A 140 -15.99 3.12 -3.71
N GLY A 141 -16.85 2.23 -3.24
CA GLY A 141 -17.27 0.98 -3.85
C GLY A 141 -18.74 0.68 -3.58
N GLU A 142 -19.07 -0.60 -3.56
CA GLU A 142 -20.41 -1.07 -3.26
C GLU A 142 -20.57 -1.54 -1.79
N GLY A 143 -19.46 -1.60 -1.05
CA GLY A 143 -19.44 -1.96 0.35
C GLY A 143 -18.22 -2.78 0.78
N PRO A 144 -18.28 -3.43 1.96
CA PRO A 144 -17.16 -4.17 2.54
C PRO A 144 -16.62 -5.31 1.67
N ASP A 145 -17.44 -5.88 0.80
CA ASP A 145 -17.05 -6.98 -0.11
C ASP A 145 -16.01 -6.53 -1.14
N ASP A 146 -15.89 -5.22 -1.38
CA ASP A 146 -14.88 -4.62 -2.24
C ASP A 146 -13.49 -4.48 -1.59
N ALA A 147 -13.30 -5.01 -0.39
CA ALA A 147 -12.02 -4.90 0.31
C ALA A 147 -10.83 -5.49 -0.46
N PHE A 148 -11.07 -6.48 -1.30
CA PHE A 148 -10.06 -7.09 -2.19
C PHE A 148 -10.05 -6.49 -3.58
N HIS A 149 -10.95 -5.54 -3.89
CA HIS A 149 -10.90 -4.79 -5.13
C HIS A 149 -9.77 -3.75 -5.03
N PRO A 150 -8.70 -3.86 -5.83
CA PRO A 150 -7.48 -3.08 -5.62
C PRO A 150 -7.71 -1.57 -5.64
N GLU A 151 -8.48 -1.04 -6.59
CA GLU A 151 -8.73 0.40 -6.70
C GLU A 151 -9.50 0.92 -5.48
N VAL A 152 -10.56 0.22 -5.08
CA VAL A 152 -11.37 0.60 -3.91
C VAL A 152 -10.53 0.55 -2.64
N ASN A 153 -9.73 -0.53 -2.46
CA ASN A 153 -8.86 -0.68 -1.31
C ASN A 153 -7.80 0.44 -1.23
N ILE A 154 -7.19 0.81 -2.37
CA ILE A 154 -6.24 1.94 -2.44
C ILE A 154 -6.94 3.24 -2.04
N ARG A 155 -8.09 3.55 -2.62
CA ARG A 155 -8.83 4.79 -2.31
C ARG A 155 -9.22 4.88 -0.84
N VAL A 156 -9.76 3.81 -0.28
CA VAL A 156 -10.13 3.74 1.14
C VAL A 156 -8.89 3.88 2.02
N GLY A 157 -7.83 3.13 1.74
CA GLY A 157 -6.60 3.16 2.53
C GLY A 157 -5.91 4.53 2.49
N VAL A 158 -5.84 5.18 1.32
CA VAL A 158 -5.26 6.53 1.19
C VAL A 158 -6.12 7.57 1.91
N GLN A 159 -7.45 7.46 1.85
CA GLN A 159 -8.33 8.34 2.62
C GLN A 159 -8.10 8.21 4.13
N ILE A 160 -7.94 6.99 4.64
CA ILE A 160 -7.63 6.74 6.06
C ILE A 160 -6.26 7.35 6.42
N LEU A 161 -5.25 7.15 5.57
CA LEU A 161 -3.91 7.70 5.77
C LEU A 161 -3.95 9.25 5.80
N TYR A 162 -4.66 9.86 4.86
CA TYR A 162 -4.87 11.30 4.81
C TYR A 162 -5.54 11.83 6.09
N ASP A 163 -6.65 11.20 6.51
CA ASP A 163 -7.39 11.58 7.72
C ASP A 163 -6.49 11.46 8.97
N CYS A 164 -5.66 10.42 9.03
CA CYS A 164 -4.69 10.20 10.10
C CYS A 164 -3.61 11.29 10.14
N ILE A 165 -3.01 11.62 8.99
CA ILE A 165 -1.96 12.65 8.90
C ILE A 165 -2.54 14.02 9.31
N ARG A 166 -3.69 14.39 8.77
CA ARG A 166 -4.35 15.66 9.09
C ARG A 166 -4.70 15.76 10.57
N ARG A 167 -5.29 14.72 11.13
CA ARG A 167 -5.70 14.70 12.54
C ARG A 167 -4.52 14.74 13.50
N ARG A 168 -3.39 14.13 13.13
CA ARG A 168 -2.21 14.01 13.99
C ARG A 168 -1.14 15.08 13.74
N GLY A 169 -1.28 15.87 12.68
CA GLY A 169 -0.45 17.05 12.39
C GLY A 169 0.98 16.74 11.92
N SER A 170 1.35 15.46 11.75
CA SER A 170 2.64 15.07 11.20
C SER A 170 2.59 13.72 10.52
N LEU A 171 3.49 13.49 9.56
CA LEU A 171 3.60 12.23 8.84
C LEU A 171 3.83 11.03 9.78
N VAL A 172 4.80 11.14 10.69
CA VAL A 172 5.13 10.04 11.63
C VAL A 172 3.95 9.71 12.53
N ASN A 173 3.28 10.71 13.09
CA ASN A 173 2.11 10.48 13.93
C ASN A 173 0.89 10.02 13.12
N GLY A 174 0.79 10.43 11.85
CA GLY A 174 -0.20 9.90 10.90
C GLY A 174 0.00 8.41 10.62
N LEU A 175 1.23 7.97 10.41
CA LEU A 175 1.56 6.56 10.24
C LEU A 175 1.27 5.73 11.49
N LYS A 176 1.59 6.25 12.69
CA LYS A 176 1.20 5.62 13.97
C LYS A 176 -0.32 5.48 14.09
N CYS A 177 -1.07 6.50 13.72
CA CYS A 177 -2.53 6.46 13.68
C CYS A 177 -3.02 5.40 12.68
N TYR A 178 -2.43 5.34 11.49
CA TYR A 178 -2.81 4.41 10.44
C TYR A 178 -2.68 2.94 10.90
N VAL A 179 -1.58 2.59 11.52
CA VAL A 179 -1.36 1.22 12.05
C VAL A 179 -2.16 0.94 13.33
N GLY A 180 -2.87 1.92 13.86
CA GLY A 180 -3.66 1.78 15.09
C GLY A 180 -2.84 1.75 16.38
N ALA A 181 -1.65 2.34 16.38
CA ALA A 181 -0.82 2.42 17.59
C ALA A 181 -1.49 3.26 18.68
N THR A 182 -1.69 2.65 19.84
CA THR A 182 -2.30 3.28 21.03
C THR A 182 -1.26 3.89 21.97
N THR A 183 0.03 3.58 21.74
CA THR A 183 1.18 4.09 22.48
C THR A 183 2.11 4.90 21.57
N PRO A 184 3.09 5.65 22.11
CA PRO A 184 4.11 6.30 21.30
C PRO A 184 4.96 5.33 20.46
N ASP A 185 5.08 4.08 20.88
CA ASP A 185 5.73 3.02 20.14
C ASP A 185 4.75 2.35 19.16
N ASP A 186 5.13 2.29 17.88
CA ASP A 186 4.38 1.67 16.80
C ASP A 186 5.01 0.34 16.32
N GLY A 187 5.87 -0.26 17.12
CA GLY A 187 6.61 -1.47 16.74
C GLY A 187 7.58 -1.27 15.56
N GLY A 188 8.00 -0.03 15.32
CA GLY A 188 8.89 0.32 14.21
C GLY A 188 8.18 0.47 12.86
N TYR A 189 6.84 0.47 12.83
CA TYR A 189 6.07 0.60 11.60
C TYR A 189 6.43 1.86 10.80
N SER A 190 6.37 3.03 11.41
CA SER A 190 6.70 4.29 10.72
C SER A 190 8.13 4.30 10.19
N LYS A 191 9.09 3.73 10.93
CA LYS A 191 10.48 3.59 10.47
C LYS A 191 10.58 2.71 9.22
N LYS A 192 9.86 1.58 9.17
CA LYS A 192 9.83 0.68 8.01
C LYS A 192 9.25 1.37 6.79
N VAL A 193 8.11 2.04 6.93
CA VAL A 193 7.47 2.80 5.84
C VAL A 193 8.41 3.88 5.30
N LEU A 194 8.99 4.71 6.17
CA LEU A 194 9.88 5.79 5.76
C LEU A 194 11.20 5.27 5.15
N ALA A 195 11.73 4.15 5.63
CA ALA A 195 12.89 3.53 5.03
C ALA A 195 12.60 3.04 3.62
N GLU A 196 11.44 2.41 3.39
CA GLU A 196 11.06 1.96 2.06
C GLU A 196 10.75 3.12 1.12
N MET A 197 10.07 4.17 1.61
CA MET A 197 9.85 5.40 0.86
C MET A 197 11.17 5.99 0.33
N ARG A 198 12.21 6.04 1.17
CA ARG A 198 13.55 6.50 0.76
C ARG A 198 14.19 5.58 -0.29
N ARG A 199 14.06 4.25 -0.16
CA ARG A 199 14.60 3.31 -1.15
C ARG A 199 13.92 3.47 -2.51
N MET A 200 12.59 3.61 -2.52
CA MET A 200 11.81 3.87 -3.74
C MET A 200 12.21 5.21 -4.37
N ALA A 201 12.34 6.26 -3.57
CA ALA A 201 12.77 7.58 -4.00
C ALA A 201 14.17 7.55 -4.64
N LEU A 202 15.12 6.86 -4.01
CA LEU A 202 16.48 6.70 -4.56
C LEU A 202 16.47 5.91 -5.87
N ALA A 203 15.72 4.81 -5.96
CA ALA A 203 15.65 3.97 -7.15
C ALA A 203 15.01 4.69 -8.34
N SER A 204 14.00 5.54 -8.10
CA SER A 204 13.24 6.26 -9.12
C SER A 204 13.73 7.69 -9.37
N LYS A 205 14.57 8.23 -8.48
CA LYS A 205 14.98 9.64 -8.46
C LYS A 205 13.80 10.62 -8.28
N ILE A 206 12.69 10.14 -7.70
CA ILE A 206 11.55 10.97 -7.30
C ILE A 206 11.88 11.68 -5.99
N LYS A 207 11.56 12.94 -5.89
CA LYS A 207 11.73 13.72 -4.64
C LYS A 207 10.60 13.37 -3.66
N VAL A 208 10.96 13.18 -2.38
CA VAL A 208 10.05 12.86 -1.28
C VAL A 208 10.33 13.70 -0.06
#